data_51d90394fd47b9c99f6e547d5b481b96
#
_entry.id   51d90394fd47b9c99f6e547d5b481b96
#
_cell.length_a   1.000
_cell.length_b   1.000
_cell.length_c   1.000
_cell.angle_alpha   90.00
_cell.angle_beta   90.00
_cell.angle_gamma   90.00
#
_symmetry.space_group_name_H-M   'P 1'
#
loop_
_entity.id
_entity.type
_entity.pdbx_description
1 polymer ?
#
loop_
_entity_poly.entity_id
_entity_poly.type
_entity_poly.pdbx_seq_one_letter_code
_entity_poly.pdbx_strand_id
1 'polypeptide(L)'
;VEAQTRKLFKVCAMRHIPVFTFINKMDREARDIFDLLDEIEKELGIATCPVNWPIGSGKQFAGVYDRKSQKIDLFEDTMKGTKMGTMKEIALDDPEISNYVTDEAREVLEEEIELLDGASAEFDQELVDAGELSPVFFGSALMNFGVENFLNYFLKMTSSPLPRTSDQGTIDPIEEKDFSAFVFKIQANMNKAHRDRIAFMRICSGEFEAGMDAFHVQGDKKVRLSQPQQMMASERKMIDKAYAGDIIGIFDPGIFSIGDTITTSPKKFAYEGIPTFAPEHFARVRQVNTMKRKQFIKGINEIAQEGAIQIFQEFNTGMEEVIVGVVGTLQFDVLNYRLQHEYNVEIRLEKLPYEYIRW
;
A
#
# COMPACT_ATOMS: atom_id res chain seq x y z
N VAL A 1 1.95 17.25 -3.73
CA VAL A 1 2.03 16.15 -2.76
C VAL A 1 1.05 16.40 -1.62
N GLU A 2 0.13 15.46 -1.37
CA GLU A 2 -0.92 15.59 -0.37
C GLU A 2 -0.47 15.18 1.05
N ALA A 3 -1.20 15.65 2.09
CA ALA A 3 -0.84 15.39 3.49
C ALA A 3 -0.76 13.88 3.81
N GLN A 4 -1.65 13.06 3.26
CA GLN A 4 -1.61 11.61 3.46
C GLN A 4 -0.40 10.96 2.77
N THR A 5 -0.02 11.43 1.60
CA THR A 5 1.18 10.96 0.89
C THR A 5 2.43 11.20 1.74
N ARG A 6 2.56 12.39 2.36
CA ARG A 6 3.68 12.70 3.27
C ARG A 6 3.74 11.77 4.47
N LYS A 7 2.57 11.48 5.08
CA LYS A 7 2.49 10.58 6.25
C LYS A 7 2.92 9.15 5.87
N LEU A 8 2.39 8.62 4.76
CA LEU A 8 2.70 7.27 4.30
C LEU A 8 4.15 7.15 3.80
N PHE A 9 4.65 8.17 3.11
CA PHE A 9 6.05 8.19 2.66
C PHE A 9 7.03 8.10 3.83
N LYS A 10 6.76 8.79 4.96
CA LYS A 10 7.59 8.67 6.16
C LYS A 10 7.71 7.23 6.65
N VAL A 11 6.64 6.44 6.56
CA VAL A 11 6.67 5.01 6.92
C VAL A 11 7.55 4.22 5.95
N CYS A 12 7.45 4.50 4.66
CA CYS A 12 8.30 3.87 3.65
C CYS A 12 9.78 4.22 3.88
N ALA A 13 10.10 5.48 4.11
CA ALA A 13 11.45 5.96 4.37
C ALA A 13 12.06 5.33 5.64
N MET A 14 11.28 5.20 6.74
CA MET A 14 11.73 4.52 7.96
C MET A 14 12.12 3.05 7.74
N ARG A 15 11.64 2.43 6.68
CA ARG A 15 11.84 1.02 6.35
C ARG A 15 12.72 0.82 5.13
N HIS A 16 13.26 1.90 4.56
CA HIS A 16 14.05 1.87 3.31
C HIS A 16 13.31 1.09 2.21
N ILE A 17 12.00 1.34 2.07
CA ILE A 17 11.18 0.69 1.05
C ILE A 17 11.37 1.43 -0.26
N PRO A 18 11.75 0.74 -1.37
CA PRO A 18 11.81 1.35 -2.69
C PRO A 18 10.48 2.01 -3.08
N VAL A 19 10.55 3.23 -3.58
CA VAL A 19 9.37 4.02 -3.97
C VAL A 19 9.44 4.33 -5.44
N PHE A 20 8.40 3.98 -6.18
CA PHE A 20 8.19 4.31 -7.57
C PHE A 20 7.10 5.36 -7.69
N THR A 21 7.33 6.38 -8.48
CA THR A 21 6.38 7.47 -8.68
C THR A 21 5.71 7.36 -10.04
N PHE A 22 4.37 7.33 -10.07
CA PHE A 22 3.61 7.40 -11.31
C PHE A 22 2.78 8.70 -11.32
N ILE A 23 3.17 9.65 -12.17
CA ILE A 23 2.46 10.92 -12.36
C ILE A 23 1.30 10.66 -13.34
N ASN A 24 0.11 10.61 -12.77
CA ASN A 24 -1.12 10.21 -13.43
C ASN A 24 -1.88 11.41 -14.02
N LYS A 25 -2.82 11.13 -14.92
CA LYS A 25 -3.75 12.09 -15.51
C LYS A 25 -3.11 13.04 -16.53
N MET A 26 -2.14 12.55 -17.29
CA MET A 26 -1.55 13.34 -18.38
C MET A 26 -2.55 13.65 -19.51
N ASP A 27 -3.69 12.94 -19.55
CA ASP A 27 -4.87 13.25 -20.39
C ASP A 27 -5.58 14.56 -20.01
N ARG A 28 -5.16 15.23 -18.94
CA ARG A 28 -5.64 16.52 -18.49
C ARG A 28 -4.51 17.54 -18.46
N GLU A 29 -4.85 18.83 -18.50
CA GLU A 29 -3.85 19.88 -18.34
C GLU A 29 -3.11 19.69 -17.01
N ALA A 30 -1.81 19.58 -17.10
CA ALA A 30 -0.91 19.41 -15.99
C ALA A 30 -0.22 20.74 -15.65
N ARG A 31 0.32 20.84 -14.43
CA ARG A 31 1.32 21.84 -14.06
C ARG A 31 2.61 21.54 -14.81
N ASP A 32 3.53 22.50 -14.81
CA ASP A 32 4.88 22.27 -15.30
C ASP A 32 5.48 21.00 -14.67
N ILE A 33 6.14 20.20 -15.50
CA ILE A 33 6.60 18.87 -15.10
C ILE A 33 7.83 18.95 -14.20
N PHE A 34 8.72 19.89 -14.46
CA PHE A 34 9.88 20.16 -13.62
C PHE A 34 9.45 20.64 -12.23
N ASP A 35 8.41 21.51 -12.16
CA ASP A 35 7.81 21.93 -10.89
C ASP A 35 7.23 20.75 -10.10
N LEU A 36 6.65 19.74 -10.78
CA LEU A 36 6.13 18.55 -10.13
C LEU A 36 7.24 17.67 -9.55
N LEU A 37 8.35 17.51 -10.28
CA LEU A 37 9.52 16.78 -9.78
C LEU A 37 10.15 17.50 -8.59
N ASP A 38 10.34 18.80 -8.70
CA ASP A 38 10.83 19.67 -7.62
C ASP A 38 9.97 19.58 -6.36
N GLU A 39 8.64 19.54 -6.51
CA GLU A 39 7.72 19.37 -5.39
C GLU A 39 7.89 18.02 -4.71
N ILE A 40 8.05 16.93 -5.49
CA ILE A 40 8.29 15.59 -4.95
C ILE A 40 9.59 15.56 -4.14
N GLU A 41 10.66 16.08 -4.69
CA GLU A 41 11.97 16.10 -4.03
C GLU A 41 11.98 16.95 -2.76
N LYS A 42 11.40 18.14 -2.79
CA LYS A 42 11.33 19.04 -1.63
C LYS A 42 10.42 18.53 -0.53
N GLU A 43 9.26 17.97 -0.89
CA GLU A 43 8.24 17.55 0.07
C GLU A 43 8.51 16.17 0.68
N LEU A 44 9.11 15.28 -0.08
CA LEU A 44 9.38 13.92 0.35
C LEU A 44 10.85 13.70 0.74
N GLY A 45 11.77 14.52 0.23
CA GLY A 45 13.20 14.37 0.50
C GLY A 45 13.82 13.14 -0.20
N ILE A 46 13.29 12.76 -1.36
CA ILE A 46 13.79 11.67 -2.20
C ILE A 46 14.16 12.22 -3.57
N ALA A 47 15.31 11.83 -4.11
CA ALA A 47 15.69 12.21 -5.46
C ALA A 47 14.77 11.55 -6.50
N THR A 48 14.59 12.20 -7.64
CA THR A 48 13.75 11.70 -8.74
C THR A 48 14.58 11.35 -9.97
N CYS A 49 14.23 10.25 -10.62
CA CYS A 49 14.82 9.81 -11.89
C CYS A 49 13.70 9.55 -12.90
N PRO A 50 13.35 10.48 -13.79
CA PRO A 50 12.38 10.24 -14.85
C PRO A 50 12.84 9.14 -15.80
N VAL A 51 12.04 8.07 -15.91
CA VAL A 51 12.28 6.93 -16.80
C VAL A 51 11.67 7.19 -18.18
N ASN A 52 10.50 7.80 -18.19
CA ASN A 52 9.88 8.31 -19.40
C ASN A 52 9.55 9.79 -19.24
N TRP A 53 9.26 10.49 -20.36
CA TRP A 53 8.92 11.89 -20.37
C TRP A 53 7.68 12.14 -21.23
N PRO A 54 6.67 12.91 -20.78
CA PRO A 54 5.44 13.11 -21.52
C PRO A 54 5.62 14.09 -22.66
N ILE A 55 4.93 13.85 -23.77
CA ILE A 55 4.86 14.73 -24.92
C ILE A 55 3.56 15.51 -24.85
N GLY A 56 3.63 16.72 -24.32
CA GLY A 56 2.47 17.56 -24.06
C GLY A 56 1.61 17.08 -22.88
N SER A 57 0.49 17.75 -22.65
CA SER A 57 -0.49 17.42 -21.63
C SER A 57 -1.91 17.77 -22.07
N GLY A 58 -2.92 17.21 -21.42
CA GLY A 58 -4.32 17.45 -21.74
C GLY A 58 -4.67 17.00 -23.16
N LYS A 59 -5.24 17.91 -23.94
CA LYS A 59 -5.62 17.62 -25.34
C LYS A 59 -4.43 17.47 -26.29
N GLN A 60 -3.27 17.97 -25.88
CA GLN A 60 -2.03 17.89 -26.67
C GLN A 60 -1.16 16.71 -26.25
N PHE A 61 -1.61 15.89 -25.31
CA PHE A 61 -0.89 14.72 -24.89
C PHE A 61 -0.83 13.68 -26.00
N ALA A 62 0.36 13.53 -26.61
CA ALA A 62 0.59 12.64 -27.74
C ALA A 62 1.19 11.29 -27.35
N GLY A 63 1.85 11.20 -26.18
CA GLY A 63 2.51 10.00 -25.74
C GLY A 63 3.59 10.28 -24.69
N VAL A 64 4.50 9.32 -24.52
CA VAL A 64 5.69 9.47 -23.69
C VAL A 64 6.95 9.05 -24.43
N TYR A 65 8.03 9.76 -24.18
CA TYR A 65 9.37 9.40 -24.63
C TYR A 65 10.03 8.51 -23.56
N ASP A 66 10.42 7.32 -23.93
CA ASP A 66 11.17 6.39 -23.07
C ASP A 66 12.67 6.69 -23.18
N ARG A 67 13.27 7.16 -22.10
CA ARG A 67 14.69 7.60 -22.07
C ARG A 67 15.67 6.46 -22.27
N LYS A 68 15.31 5.24 -21.89
CA LYS A 68 16.20 4.08 -21.99
C LYS A 68 16.23 3.50 -23.42
N SER A 69 15.06 3.36 -24.03
CA SER A 69 14.95 2.84 -25.41
C SER A 69 15.15 3.93 -26.45
N GLN A 70 15.07 5.21 -26.06
CA GLN A 70 15.07 6.39 -26.93
C GLN A 70 13.96 6.35 -27.99
N LYS A 71 12.80 5.83 -27.60
CA LYS A 71 11.62 5.71 -28.44
C LYS A 71 10.43 6.44 -27.84
N ILE A 72 9.47 6.73 -28.68
CA ILE A 72 8.21 7.33 -28.29
C ILE A 72 7.13 6.24 -28.28
N ASP A 73 6.45 6.11 -27.16
CA ASP A 73 5.21 5.35 -27.00
C ASP A 73 4.05 6.31 -27.30
N LEU A 74 3.39 6.12 -28.44
CA LEU A 74 2.31 6.98 -28.89
C LEU A 74 1.00 6.66 -28.16
N PHE A 75 0.29 7.73 -27.79
CA PHE A 75 -1.05 7.65 -27.24
C PHE A 75 -2.08 7.54 -28.36
N GLU A 76 -2.75 6.39 -28.48
CA GLU A 76 -3.93 6.22 -29.31
C GLU A 76 -5.18 6.33 -28.43
N ASP A 77 -6.10 7.25 -28.77
CA ASP A 77 -7.37 7.43 -28.05
C ASP A 77 -8.26 6.18 -28.23
N THR A 78 -8.14 5.23 -27.34
CA THR A 78 -8.89 3.98 -27.34
C THR A 78 -10.11 4.11 -26.46
N MET A 79 -11.22 4.66 -26.98
CA MET A 79 -12.57 4.63 -26.38
C MET A 79 -12.59 4.41 -24.86
N LYS A 80 -12.03 5.33 -24.08
CA LYS A 80 -12.01 5.34 -22.59
C LYS A 80 -11.48 4.05 -21.93
N GLY A 81 -10.38 3.50 -22.45
CA GLY A 81 -9.69 2.37 -21.80
C GLY A 81 -10.38 1.00 -21.94
N THR A 82 -11.41 0.87 -22.75
CA THR A 82 -12.14 -0.39 -22.93
C THR A 82 -11.49 -1.38 -23.92
N LYS A 83 -10.48 -0.95 -24.67
CA LYS A 83 -9.62 -1.82 -25.49
C LYS A 83 -8.16 -1.55 -25.15
N MET A 84 -7.35 -2.60 -25.08
CA MET A 84 -5.89 -2.47 -25.14
C MET A 84 -5.57 -1.74 -26.44
N GLY A 85 -5.10 -0.49 -26.34
CA GLY A 85 -4.54 0.21 -27.48
C GLY A 85 -3.28 -0.51 -27.91
N THR A 86 -3.11 -0.72 -29.19
CA THR A 86 -1.82 -1.11 -29.74
C THR A 86 -0.88 0.06 -29.50
N MET A 87 0.04 -0.06 -28.56
CA MET A 87 1.13 0.90 -28.37
C MET A 87 1.97 0.87 -29.65
N LYS A 88 2.07 2.01 -30.31
CA LYS A 88 2.96 2.17 -31.45
C LYS A 88 4.24 2.82 -30.94
N GLU A 89 5.33 2.07 -30.92
CA GLU A 89 6.66 2.60 -30.64
C GLU A 89 7.26 3.18 -31.91
N ILE A 90 7.72 4.43 -31.86
CA ILE A 90 8.38 5.13 -32.95
C ILE A 90 9.69 5.72 -32.45
N ALA A 91 10.76 5.64 -33.25
CA ALA A 91 12.00 6.31 -32.94
C ALA A 91 11.85 7.85 -33.10
N LEU A 92 12.60 8.62 -32.34
CA LEU A 92 12.53 10.10 -32.36
C LEU A 92 12.89 10.68 -33.74
N ASP A 93 13.75 9.99 -34.49
CA ASP A 93 14.21 10.36 -35.84
C ASP A 93 13.36 9.77 -36.97
N ASP A 94 12.29 9.01 -36.65
CA ASP A 94 11.42 8.40 -37.67
C ASP A 94 10.57 9.48 -38.37
N PRO A 95 10.54 9.53 -39.71
CA PRO A 95 9.71 10.49 -40.45
C PRO A 95 8.21 10.37 -40.17
N GLU A 96 7.73 9.22 -39.73
CA GLU A 96 6.31 9.01 -39.38
C GLU A 96 5.89 9.78 -38.12
N ILE A 97 6.83 10.26 -37.29
CA ILE A 97 6.53 10.96 -36.03
C ILE A 97 5.66 12.20 -36.26
N SER A 98 5.87 12.90 -37.39
CA SER A 98 5.11 14.12 -37.75
C SER A 98 3.62 13.86 -38.01
N ASN A 99 3.19 12.60 -38.11
CA ASN A 99 1.76 12.26 -38.20
C ASN A 99 1.07 12.26 -36.83
N TYR A 100 1.83 12.21 -35.71
CA TYR A 100 1.33 12.03 -34.35
C TYR A 100 1.73 13.16 -33.41
N VAL A 101 2.89 13.75 -33.65
CA VAL A 101 3.48 14.82 -32.83
C VAL A 101 3.72 16.03 -33.72
N THR A 102 3.27 17.21 -33.30
CA THR A 102 3.52 18.45 -34.05
C THR A 102 4.99 18.82 -33.96
N ASP A 103 5.46 19.61 -34.95
CA ASP A 103 6.86 20.06 -34.99
C ASP A 103 7.20 20.85 -33.73
N GLU A 104 6.28 21.71 -33.25
CA GLU A 104 6.49 22.49 -32.02
C GLU A 104 6.60 21.55 -30.77
N ALA A 105 5.77 20.53 -30.67
CA ALA A 105 5.82 19.59 -29.54
C ALA A 105 7.11 18.74 -29.58
N ARG A 106 7.63 18.48 -30.77
CA ARG A 106 8.91 17.79 -30.95
C ARG A 106 10.09 18.67 -30.52
N GLU A 107 10.12 19.95 -30.93
CA GLU A 107 11.15 20.89 -30.51
C GLU A 107 11.16 21.04 -28.99
N VAL A 108 10.01 21.23 -28.37
CA VAL A 108 9.89 21.29 -26.90
C VAL A 108 10.41 20.01 -26.23
N LEU A 109 10.05 18.82 -26.76
CA LEU A 109 10.54 17.56 -26.22
C LEU A 109 12.08 17.44 -26.31
N GLU A 110 12.68 17.84 -27.44
CA GLU A 110 14.14 17.80 -27.62
C GLU A 110 14.85 18.74 -26.62
N GLU A 111 14.33 19.95 -26.39
CA GLU A 111 14.85 20.89 -25.38
C GLU A 111 14.69 20.35 -23.95
N GLU A 112 13.53 19.76 -23.63
CA GLU A 112 13.27 19.17 -22.30
C GLU A 112 14.15 17.96 -22.02
N ILE A 113 14.42 17.11 -23.02
CA ILE A 113 15.34 15.97 -22.89
C ILE A 113 16.76 16.46 -22.59
N GLU A 114 17.25 17.50 -23.30
CA GLU A 114 18.59 18.06 -23.06
C GLU A 114 18.69 18.63 -21.63
N LEU A 115 17.66 19.30 -21.15
CA LEU A 115 17.59 19.79 -19.77
C LEU A 115 17.59 18.66 -18.75
N LEU A 116 16.83 17.60 -19.01
CA LEU A 116 16.75 16.42 -18.15
C LEU A 116 18.10 15.69 -18.04
N ASP A 117 18.79 15.52 -19.16
CA ASP A 117 20.09 14.84 -19.18
C ASP A 117 21.16 15.62 -18.43
N GLY A 118 20.99 16.96 -18.33
CA GLY A 118 21.87 17.82 -17.54
C GLY A 118 21.50 18.01 -16.07
N ALA A 119 20.22 17.82 -15.68
CA ALA A 119 19.71 18.21 -14.38
C ALA A 119 19.11 17.05 -13.55
N SER A 120 18.65 15.96 -14.18
CA SER A 120 18.06 14.84 -13.44
C SER A 120 19.11 13.85 -12.94
N ALA A 121 18.82 13.17 -11.82
CA ALA A 121 19.63 12.07 -11.37
C ALA A 121 19.64 10.93 -12.40
N GLU A 122 20.80 10.31 -12.61
CA GLU A 122 20.88 9.08 -13.39
C GLU A 122 20.27 7.92 -12.62
N PHE A 123 19.78 6.92 -13.35
CA PHE A 123 19.23 5.72 -12.72
C PHE A 123 20.32 4.91 -12.01
N ASP A 124 20.13 4.69 -10.72
CA ASP A 124 21.00 3.89 -9.87
C ASP A 124 20.14 2.90 -9.06
N GLN A 125 20.34 1.60 -9.30
CA GLN A 125 19.58 0.55 -8.65
C GLN A 125 19.84 0.49 -7.15
N GLU A 126 21.05 0.76 -6.68
CA GLU A 126 21.38 0.72 -5.25
C GLU A 126 20.65 1.84 -4.50
N LEU A 127 20.58 3.04 -5.09
CA LEU A 127 19.80 4.15 -4.53
C LEU A 127 18.30 3.89 -4.54
N VAL A 128 17.78 3.23 -5.58
CA VAL A 128 16.37 2.81 -5.63
C VAL A 128 16.08 1.80 -4.52
N ASP A 129 16.90 0.79 -4.36
CA ASP A 129 16.75 -0.25 -3.34
C ASP A 129 16.90 0.31 -1.92
N ALA A 130 17.71 1.35 -1.74
CA ALA A 130 17.85 2.08 -0.47
C ALA A 130 16.65 3.01 -0.16
N GLY A 131 15.77 3.28 -1.14
CA GLY A 131 14.68 4.23 -1.02
C GLY A 131 15.11 5.70 -1.06
N GLU A 132 16.27 5.99 -1.67
CA GLU A 132 16.87 7.33 -1.82
C GLU A 132 16.62 7.94 -3.20
N LEU A 133 16.31 7.11 -4.19
CA LEU A 133 15.98 7.50 -5.56
C LEU A 133 14.63 6.89 -5.97
N SER A 134 13.74 7.73 -6.52
CA SER A 134 12.44 7.29 -7.07
C SER A 134 12.44 7.32 -8.59
N PRO A 135 12.33 6.18 -9.27
CA PRO A 135 12.00 6.16 -10.69
C PRO A 135 10.63 6.79 -10.94
N VAL A 136 10.56 7.76 -11.86
CA VAL A 136 9.34 8.51 -12.16
C VAL A 136 8.81 8.14 -13.54
N PHE A 137 7.51 7.90 -13.61
CA PHE A 137 6.79 7.55 -14.82
C PHE A 137 5.60 8.50 -15.01
N PHE A 138 5.26 8.76 -16.27
CA PHE A 138 4.12 9.59 -16.66
C PHE A 138 3.14 8.78 -17.46
N GLY A 139 1.84 9.06 -17.30
CA GLY A 139 0.80 8.39 -18.06
C GLY A 139 -0.61 8.78 -17.63
N SER A 140 -1.58 8.00 -18.11
CA SER A 140 -3.00 8.13 -17.73
C SER A 140 -3.60 6.77 -17.44
N ALA A 141 -3.84 6.50 -16.17
CA ALA A 141 -4.46 5.24 -15.73
C ALA A 141 -5.91 5.12 -16.23
N LEU A 142 -6.64 6.24 -16.36
CA LEU A 142 -8.00 6.26 -16.90
C LEU A 142 -8.04 5.80 -18.36
N MET A 143 -7.06 6.21 -19.14
CA MET A 143 -6.92 5.87 -20.55
C MET A 143 -6.11 4.59 -20.76
N ASN A 144 -5.67 3.96 -19.67
CA ASN A 144 -4.81 2.77 -19.66
C ASN A 144 -3.49 2.97 -20.45
N PHE A 145 -2.95 4.19 -20.43
CA PHE A 145 -1.73 4.56 -21.13
C PHE A 145 -0.55 4.68 -20.18
N GLY A 146 0.59 4.11 -20.56
CA GLY A 146 1.82 4.12 -19.76
C GLY A 146 1.83 3.12 -18.59
N VAL A 147 0.69 2.49 -18.26
CA VAL A 147 0.59 1.55 -17.14
C VAL A 147 1.35 0.26 -17.42
N GLU A 148 1.23 -0.30 -18.62
CA GLU A 148 1.95 -1.53 -19.02
C GLU A 148 3.46 -1.28 -19.05
N ASN A 149 3.90 -0.15 -19.62
CA ASN A 149 5.31 0.24 -19.62
C ASN A 149 5.84 0.37 -18.19
N PHE A 150 5.11 1.11 -17.33
CA PHE A 150 5.45 1.20 -15.90
C PHE A 150 5.60 -0.18 -15.25
N LEU A 151 4.66 -1.09 -15.44
CA LEU A 151 4.72 -2.44 -14.86
C LEU A 151 5.91 -3.25 -15.38
N ASN A 152 6.24 -3.13 -16.66
CA ASN A 152 7.39 -3.80 -17.25
C ASN A 152 8.71 -3.31 -16.67
N TYR A 153 8.83 -1.99 -16.43
CA TYR A 153 9.99 -1.42 -15.73
C TYR A 153 10.00 -1.80 -14.26
N PHE A 154 8.85 -1.71 -13.59
CA PHE A 154 8.71 -2.11 -12.20
C PHE A 154 9.21 -3.53 -11.96
N LEU A 155 8.80 -4.51 -12.77
CA LEU A 155 9.28 -5.89 -12.68
C LEU A 155 10.79 -6.05 -12.85
N LYS A 156 11.44 -5.16 -13.62
CA LYS A 156 12.90 -5.19 -13.85
C LYS A 156 13.69 -4.46 -12.76
N MET A 157 13.09 -3.44 -12.17
CA MET A 157 13.73 -2.54 -11.19
C MET A 157 13.48 -2.96 -9.74
N THR A 158 12.48 -3.82 -9.48
CA THR A 158 12.23 -4.33 -8.12
C THR A 158 13.13 -5.49 -7.79
N SER A 159 13.72 -5.43 -6.60
CA SER A 159 14.49 -6.52 -6.02
C SER A 159 13.58 -7.63 -5.47
N SER A 160 14.17 -8.79 -5.18
CA SER A 160 13.54 -9.84 -4.38
C SER A 160 13.16 -9.30 -2.99
N PRO A 161 12.26 -9.99 -2.26
CA PRO A 161 11.93 -9.58 -0.91
C PRO A 161 13.17 -9.39 -0.04
N LEU A 162 13.27 -8.23 0.60
CA LEU A 162 14.42 -7.88 1.43
C LEU A 162 14.44 -8.66 2.76
N PRO A 163 15.61 -8.89 3.35
CA PRO A 163 15.77 -9.44 4.68
C PRO A 163 14.99 -8.63 5.72
N ARG A 164 14.46 -9.32 6.73
CA ARG A 164 13.63 -8.70 7.76
C ARG A 164 14.24 -8.89 9.15
N THR A 165 14.27 -7.84 9.94
CA THR A 165 14.76 -7.87 11.32
C THR A 165 13.79 -8.58 12.25
N SER A 166 14.33 -9.44 13.12
CA SER A 166 13.66 -10.11 14.21
C SER A 166 14.42 -9.89 15.53
N ASP A 167 13.84 -10.30 16.63
CA ASP A 167 14.47 -10.29 17.96
C ASP A 167 15.69 -11.25 18.07
N GLN A 168 15.85 -12.15 17.11
CA GLN A 168 16.98 -13.11 17.04
C GLN A 168 17.97 -12.79 15.91
N GLY A 169 17.85 -11.62 15.28
CA GLY A 169 18.66 -11.19 14.15
C GLY A 169 17.88 -11.06 12.85
N THR A 170 18.61 -10.92 11.76
CA THR A 170 18.02 -10.72 10.42
C THR A 170 17.66 -12.07 9.80
N ILE A 171 16.46 -12.17 9.28
CA ILE A 171 15.96 -13.33 8.53
C ILE A 171 16.01 -13.00 7.04
N ASP A 172 16.86 -13.70 6.31
CA ASP A 172 16.99 -13.55 4.86
C ASP A 172 16.02 -14.52 4.16
N PRO A 173 15.08 -14.02 3.32
CA PRO A 173 14.10 -14.86 2.64
C PRO A 173 14.69 -15.85 1.64
N ILE A 174 15.93 -15.62 1.16
CA ILE A 174 16.61 -16.49 0.20
C ILE A 174 17.33 -17.63 0.92
N GLU A 175 17.96 -17.34 2.06
CA GLU A 175 18.78 -18.29 2.83
C GLU A 175 17.93 -19.13 3.78
N GLU A 176 16.92 -18.52 4.45
CA GLU A 176 16.08 -19.20 5.41
C GLU A 176 15.04 -20.09 4.71
N LYS A 177 15.13 -21.40 4.97
CA LYS A 177 14.24 -22.41 4.37
C LYS A 177 13.00 -22.71 5.19
N ASP A 178 13.05 -22.44 6.49
CA ASP A 178 11.89 -22.59 7.35
C ASP A 178 10.85 -21.51 7.02
N PHE A 179 9.59 -21.95 6.98
CA PHE A 179 8.49 -21.01 6.78
C PHE A 179 8.41 -20.01 7.92
N SER A 180 8.27 -18.74 7.56
CA SER A 180 7.85 -17.71 8.49
C SER A 180 6.93 -16.70 7.82
N ALA A 181 5.99 -16.17 8.59
CA ALA A 181 5.03 -15.18 8.14
C ALA A 181 4.74 -14.15 9.23
N PHE A 182 4.30 -12.99 8.80
CA PHE A 182 3.98 -11.85 9.64
C PHE A 182 2.55 -11.38 9.39
N VAL A 183 1.73 -11.32 10.44
CA VAL A 183 0.35 -10.82 10.36
C VAL A 183 0.36 -9.30 10.31
N PHE A 184 -0.06 -8.73 9.19
CA PHE A 184 -0.08 -7.26 9.03
C PHE A 184 -1.49 -6.66 8.99
N LYS A 185 -2.52 -7.50 8.81
CA LYS A 185 -3.91 -7.05 8.75
C LYS A 185 -4.83 -8.14 9.26
N ILE A 186 -5.87 -7.73 9.99
CA ILE A 186 -7.01 -8.58 10.33
C ILE A 186 -8.26 -7.92 9.78
N GLN A 187 -9.15 -8.70 9.22
CA GLN A 187 -10.44 -8.24 8.74
C GLN A 187 -11.54 -9.20 9.15
N ALA A 188 -12.52 -8.68 9.89
CA ALA A 188 -13.70 -9.42 10.28
C ALA A 188 -14.90 -9.05 9.42
N ASN A 189 -15.91 -9.92 9.41
CA ASN A 189 -17.23 -9.69 8.81
C ASN A 189 -17.20 -9.26 7.32
N MET A 190 -16.24 -9.75 6.55
CA MET A 190 -16.19 -9.52 5.10
C MET A 190 -17.44 -10.06 4.40
N ASN A 191 -17.97 -11.18 4.89
CA ASN A 191 -19.24 -11.71 4.46
C ASN A 191 -20.26 -11.62 5.61
N LYS A 192 -21.29 -10.76 5.45
CA LYS A 192 -22.34 -10.58 6.45
C LYS A 192 -23.07 -11.87 6.84
N ALA A 193 -23.09 -12.88 5.94
CA ALA A 193 -23.76 -14.15 6.16
C ALA A 193 -22.92 -15.13 7.04
N HIS A 194 -21.61 -15.00 7.11
CA HIS A 194 -20.74 -16.02 7.68
C HIS A 194 -19.83 -15.55 8.83
N ARG A 195 -19.89 -14.30 9.27
CA ARG A 195 -19.06 -13.75 10.37
C ARG A 195 -17.62 -14.27 10.32
N ASP A 196 -17.04 -14.28 9.13
CA ASP A 196 -15.68 -14.73 8.90
C ASP A 196 -14.67 -13.68 9.36
N ARG A 197 -13.58 -14.17 9.93
CA ARG A 197 -12.42 -13.36 10.28
C ARG A 197 -11.20 -13.93 9.56
N ILE A 198 -10.46 -13.08 8.89
CA ILE A 198 -9.27 -13.44 8.10
C ILE A 198 -8.08 -12.66 8.64
N ALA A 199 -7.00 -13.38 8.93
CA ALA A 199 -5.69 -12.82 9.18
C ALA A 199 -4.89 -12.81 7.87
N PHE A 200 -4.48 -11.64 7.41
CA PHE A 200 -3.61 -11.48 6.26
C PHE A 200 -2.17 -11.51 6.72
N MET A 201 -1.41 -12.42 6.12
CA MET A 201 -0.01 -12.65 6.43
C MET A 201 0.84 -12.43 5.20
N ARG A 202 1.98 -11.75 5.38
CA ARG A 202 3.06 -11.75 4.40
C ARG A 202 4.01 -12.89 4.76
N ILE A 203 4.33 -13.72 3.80
CA ILE A 203 5.36 -14.75 3.94
C ILE A 203 6.72 -14.05 3.88
N CYS A 204 7.55 -14.29 4.89
CA CYS A 204 8.85 -13.65 5.03
C CYS A 204 10.01 -14.57 4.71
N SER A 205 9.84 -15.89 4.86
CA SER A 205 10.83 -16.91 4.48
C SER A 205 10.17 -18.25 4.19
N GLY A 206 10.87 -19.13 3.50
CA GLY A 206 10.47 -20.50 3.20
C GLY A 206 9.26 -20.59 2.27
N GLU A 207 8.60 -21.75 2.32
CA GLU A 207 7.45 -22.10 1.50
C GLU A 207 6.24 -22.40 2.39
N PHE A 208 5.09 -21.84 2.04
CA PHE A 208 3.80 -22.15 2.65
C PHE A 208 3.13 -23.29 1.91
N GLU A 209 2.60 -24.27 2.64
CA GLU A 209 1.71 -25.30 2.12
C GLU A 209 0.37 -25.31 2.87
N ALA A 210 -0.72 -25.50 2.14
CA ALA A 210 -2.06 -25.50 2.71
C ALA A 210 -2.21 -26.60 3.77
N GLY A 211 -2.68 -26.21 4.97
CA GLY A 211 -2.90 -27.12 6.08
C GLY A 211 -1.65 -27.49 6.87
N MET A 212 -0.52 -26.82 6.62
CA MET A 212 0.69 -27.01 7.42
C MET A 212 0.48 -26.60 8.88
N ASP A 213 1.22 -27.22 9.76
CA ASP A 213 1.32 -26.85 11.17
C ASP A 213 2.48 -25.89 11.36
N ALA A 214 2.24 -24.80 12.07
CA ALA A 214 3.23 -23.78 12.39
C ALA A 214 3.11 -23.37 13.86
N PHE A 215 4.06 -22.61 14.34
CA PHE A 215 4.08 -22.09 15.69
C PHE A 215 3.70 -20.61 15.69
N HIS A 216 2.69 -20.23 16.47
CA HIS A 216 2.30 -18.84 16.72
C HIS A 216 3.15 -18.35 17.91
N VAL A 217 4.10 -17.48 17.62
CA VAL A 217 5.16 -17.07 18.58
C VAL A 217 4.58 -16.32 19.77
N GLN A 218 3.81 -15.27 19.54
CA GLN A 218 3.24 -14.44 20.59
C GLN A 218 2.18 -15.20 21.43
N GLY A 219 1.49 -16.13 20.80
CA GLY A 219 0.51 -16.99 21.50
C GLY A 219 1.09 -18.24 22.15
N ASP A 220 2.40 -18.49 21.99
CA ASP A 220 3.14 -19.69 22.49
C ASP A 220 2.41 -21.01 22.23
N LYS A 221 1.87 -21.21 21.01
CA LYS A 221 1.08 -22.39 20.66
C LYS A 221 1.26 -22.82 19.21
N LYS A 222 1.06 -24.10 18.95
CA LYS A 222 0.94 -24.63 17.59
C LYS A 222 -0.40 -24.26 16.99
N VAL A 223 -0.40 -23.91 15.73
CA VAL A 223 -1.59 -23.55 14.94
C VAL A 223 -1.54 -24.25 13.60
N ARG A 224 -2.70 -24.68 13.11
CA ARG A 224 -2.82 -25.24 11.77
C ARG A 224 -3.30 -24.14 10.81
N LEU A 225 -2.53 -23.90 9.76
CA LEU A 225 -2.83 -22.89 8.75
C LEU A 225 -3.78 -23.50 7.69
N SER A 226 -5.07 -23.47 8.00
CA SER A 226 -6.11 -24.06 7.16
C SER A 226 -6.81 -23.01 6.31
N GLN A 227 -7.40 -23.46 5.18
CA GLN A 227 -8.18 -22.64 4.27
C GLN A 227 -7.47 -21.37 3.78
N PRO A 228 -6.24 -21.49 3.25
CA PRO A 228 -5.52 -20.34 2.76
C PRO A 228 -6.20 -19.76 1.52
N GLN A 229 -6.36 -18.46 1.49
CA GLN A 229 -7.02 -17.72 0.44
C GLN A 229 -6.10 -16.65 -0.11
N GLN A 230 -6.07 -16.52 -1.41
CA GLN A 230 -5.56 -15.35 -2.10
C GLN A 230 -6.73 -14.49 -2.52
N MET A 231 -6.65 -13.19 -2.23
CA MET A 231 -7.69 -12.24 -2.57
C MET A 231 -7.27 -11.46 -3.82
N MET A 232 -8.12 -11.49 -4.83
CA MET A 232 -7.97 -10.63 -6.00
C MET A 232 -9.27 -9.85 -6.19
N ALA A 233 -9.25 -8.58 -5.81
CA ALA A 233 -10.44 -7.73 -5.72
C ALA A 233 -11.54 -8.36 -4.84
N SER A 234 -12.70 -8.70 -5.39
CA SER A 234 -13.80 -9.37 -4.67
C SER A 234 -13.74 -10.89 -4.69
N GLU A 235 -12.83 -11.46 -5.48
CA GLU A 235 -12.71 -12.91 -5.64
C GLU A 235 -11.77 -13.52 -4.59
N ARG A 236 -12.14 -14.67 -4.07
CA ARG A 236 -11.34 -15.48 -3.15
C ARG A 236 -10.96 -16.76 -3.85
N LYS A 237 -9.68 -17.02 -3.98
CA LYS A 237 -9.16 -18.24 -4.55
C LYS A 237 -8.40 -19.02 -3.48
N MET A 238 -8.75 -20.28 -3.30
CA MET A 238 -7.95 -21.20 -2.47
C MET A 238 -6.60 -21.42 -3.14
N ILE A 239 -5.54 -21.46 -2.35
CA ILE A 239 -4.18 -21.71 -2.80
C ILE A 239 -3.58 -22.89 -2.05
N ASP A 240 -2.74 -23.65 -2.73
CA ASP A 240 -2.06 -24.78 -2.11
C ASP A 240 -0.67 -24.40 -1.62
N LYS A 241 0.02 -23.51 -2.34
CA LYS A 241 1.38 -23.08 -2.04
C LYS A 241 1.55 -21.57 -2.21
N ALA A 242 2.47 -21.00 -1.43
CA ALA A 242 2.91 -19.63 -1.55
C ALA A 242 4.36 -19.48 -1.04
N TYR A 243 5.04 -18.40 -1.45
CA TYR A 243 6.47 -18.22 -1.25
C TYR A 243 6.78 -16.91 -0.55
N ALA A 244 8.02 -16.73 -0.11
CA ALA A 244 8.48 -15.49 0.49
C ALA A 244 8.14 -14.27 -0.41
N GLY A 245 7.52 -13.25 0.18
CA GLY A 245 6.97 -12.08 -0.53
C GLY A 245 5.48 -12.15 -0.81
N ASP A 246 4.89 -13.34 -0.91
CA ASP A 246 3.46 -13.50 -1.12
C ASP A 246 2.63 -13.09 0.09
N ILE A 247 1.40 -12.68 -0.20
CA ILE A 247 0.38 -12.38 0.81
C ILE A 247 -0.72 -13.44 0.74
N ILE A 248 -1.00 -14.03 1.88
CA ILE A 248 -2.07 -15.02 2.05
C ILE A 248 -3.06 -14.58 3.13
N GLY A 249 -4.33 -14.94 2.97
CA GLY A 249 -5.35 -14.81 4.00
C GLY A 249 -5.62 -16.16 4.65
N ILE A 250 -5.55 -16.25 5.96
CA ILE A 250 -5.87 -17.46 6.73
C ILE A 250 -7.13 -17.22 7.55
N PHE A 251 -8.01 -18.21 7.61
CA PHE A 251 -9.14 -18.16 8.52
C PHE A 251 -8.65 -18.00 9.96
N ASP A 252 -9.15 -17.00 10.65
CA ASP A 252 -8.77 -16.69 12.02
C ASP A 252 -9.92 -16.92 12.99
N PRO A 253 -9.84 -17.93 13.87
CA PRO A 253 -10.83 -18.13 14.91
C PRO A 253 -10.76 -17.09 16.05
N GLY A 254 -10.04 -15.99 15.87
CA GLY A 254 -9.84 -14.93 16.87
C GLY A 254 -8.57 -15.09 17.69
N ILE A 255 -7.55 -15.76 17.14
CA ILE A 255 -6.29 -16.05 17.85
C ILE A 255 -5.12 -15.17 17.39
N PHE A 256 -5.22 -14.54 16.22
CA PHE A 256 -4.16 -13.70 15.68
C PHE A 256 -4.38 -12.23 16.00
N SER A 257 -3.28 -11.52 16.13
CA SER A 257 -3.19 -10.07 16.26
C SER A 257 -2.26 -9.48 15.19
N ILE A 258 -2.45 -8.22 14.86
CA ILE A 258 -1.51 -7.50 13.97
C ILE A 258 -0.14 -7.45 14.67
N GLY A 259 0.91 -7.83 13.95
CA GLY A 259 2.26 -7.94 14.49
C GLY A 259 2.68 -9.35 14.87
N ASP A 260 1.76 -10.32 14.84
CA ASP A 260 2.09 -11.70 15.17
C ASP A 260 3.02 -12.36 14.14
N THR A 261 3.92 -13.18 14.66
CA THR A 261 4.84 -14.01 13.87
C THR A 261 4.42 -15.45 13.94
N ILE A 262 4.37 -16.09 12.78
CA ILE A 262 4.08 -17.52 12.62
C ILE A 262 5.27 -18.17 11.94
N THR A 263 5.81 -19.27 12.50
CA THR A 263 6.99 -19.92 11.94
C THR A 263 7.00 -21.43 12.14
N THR A 264 7.68 -22.14 11.26
CA THR A 264 8.04 -23.54 11.43
C THR A 264 9.45 -23.71 11.99
N SER A 265 10.23 -22.63 12.07
CA SER A 265 11.60 -22.70 12.58
C SER A 265 11.62 -23.19 14.04
N PRO A 266 12.54 -24.10 14.38
CA PRO A 266 12.75 -24.50 15.78
C PRO A 266 13.25 -23.36 16.66
N LYS A 267 13.90 -22.34 16.06
CA LYS A 267 14.26 -21.09 16.71
C LYS A 267 13.04 -20.18 16.69
N LYS A 268 12.37 -20.06 17.83
CA LYS A 268 11.23 -19.14 17.98
C LYS A 268 11.78 -17.71 17.98
N PHE A 269 11.50 -16.99 16.92
CA PHE A 269 11.82 -15.56 16.80
C PHE A 269 10.56 -14.75 16.52
N ALA A 270 10.54 -13.49 16.89
CA ALA A 270 9.47 -12.56 16.59
C ALA A 270 9.95 -11.44 15.68
N TYR A 271 9.21 -11.15 14.62
CA TYR A 271 9.47 -9.97 13.80
C TYR A 271 9.11 -8.70 14.56
N GLU A 272 9.80 -7.61 14.25
CA GLU A 272 9.42 -6.29 14.76
C GLU A 272 7.99 -5.94 14.31
N GLY A 273 7.22 -5.38 15.25
CA GLY A 273 5.84 -4.99 15.01
C GLY A 273 5.71 -3.85 13.99
N ILE A 274 4.47 -3.60 13.55
CA ILE A 274 4.15 -2.45 12.70
C ILE A 274 4.09 -1.20 13.59
N PRO A 275 4.76 -0.10 13.23
CA PRO A 275 4.61 1.17 13.92
C PRO A 275 3.15 1.61 13.87
N THR A 276 2.59 1.93 15.03
CA THR A 276 1.24 2.48 15.16
C THR A 276 1.32 4.00 15.24
N PHE A 277 0.51 4.70 14.46
CA PHE A 277 0.39 6.15 14.62
C PHE A 277 -0.31 6.48 15.91
N ALA A 278 0.21 7.45 16.64
CA ALA A 278 -0.49 8.00 17.79
C ALA A 278 -1.82 8.63 17.34
N PRO A 279 -2.91 8.46 18.10
CA PRO A 279 -4.18 9.09 17.76
C PRO A 279 -4.08 10.62 17.93
N GLU A 280 -4.72 11.32 17.01
CA GLU A 280 -4.78 12.79 17.00
C GLU A 280 -6.17 13.31 17.43
N HIS A 281 -7.18 12.43 17.40
CA HIS A 281 -8.56 12.79 17.76
C HIS A 281 -9.15 11.75 18.72
N PHE A 282 -9.91 12.23 19.70
CA PHE A 282 -10.48 11.40 20.75
C PHE A 282 -11.98 11.63 20.87
N ALA A 283 -12.72 10.56 21.13
CA ALA A 283 -14.14 10.65 21.45
C ALA A 283 -14.53 9.62 22.52
N ARG A 284 -15.43 10.04 23.40
CA ARG A 284 -16.13 9.11 24.29
C ARG A 284 -17.25 8.45 23.51
N VAL A 285 -17.31 7.13 23.58
CA VAL A 285 -18.28 6.31 22.83
C VAL A 285 -19.15 5.54 23.80
N ARG A 286 -20.48 5.70 23.65
CA ARG A 286 -21.48 5.02 24.48
C ARG A 286 -22.52 4.36 23.59
N GLN A 287 -22.97 3.16 23.97
CA GLN A 287 -24.16 2.58 23.32
C GLN A 287 -25.44 3.32 23.76
N VAL A 288 -26.34 3.55 22.82
CA VAL A 288 -27.67 4.16 23.10
C VAL A 288 -28.55 3.20 23.88
N ASN A 289 -28.55 1.91 23.49
CA ASN A 289 -29.33 0.88 24.12
C ASN A 289 -28.45 -0.02 25.03
N THR A 290 -28.65 0.03 26.33
CA THR A 290 -27.90 -0.73 27.33
C THR A 290 -28.07 -2.25 27.18
N MET A 291 -29.19 -2.72 26.62
CA MET A 291 -29.41 -4.15 26.36
C MET A 291 -28.46 -4.71 25.29
N LYS A 292 -27.87 -3.86 24.47
CA LYS A 292 -26.90 -4.23 23.41
C LYS A 292 -25.44 -4.17 23.87
N ARG A 293 -25.18 -4.13 25.18
CA ARG A 293 -23.83 -4.02 25.75
C ARG A 293 -22.86 -5.09 25.25
N LYS A 294 -23.31 -6.36 25.17
CA LYS A 294 -22.46 -7.46 24.68
C LYS A 294 -22.04 -7.24 23.23
N GLN A 295 -22.97 -6.82 22.38
CA GLN A 295 -22.70 -6.52 20.98
C GLN A 295 -21.77 -5.30 20.84
N PHE A 296 -21.97 -4.28 21.66
CA PHE A 296 -21.11 -3.09 21.71
C PHE A 296 -19.68 -3.46 22.05
N ILE A 297 -19.46 -4.15 23.18
CA ILE A 297 -18.11 -4.55 23.61
C ILE A 297 -17.45 -5.46 22.57
N LYS A 298 -18.18 -6.40 22.00
CA LYS A 298 -17.68 -7.27 20.94
C LYS A 298 -17.26 -6.45 19.72
N GLY A 299 -18.16 -5.59 19.21
CA GLY A 299 -17.92 -4.83 17.99
C GLY A 299 -16.77 -3.86 18.13
N ILE A 300 -16.70 -3.11 19.24
CA ILE A 300 -15.63 -2.13 19.43
C ILE A 300 -14.24 -2.81 19.57
N ASN A 301 -14.18 -3.97 20.25
CA ASN A 301 -12.93 -4.72 20.38
C ASN A 301 -12.49 -5.33 19.04
N GLU A 302 -13.41 -5.90 18.26
CA GLU A 302 -13.07 -6.47 16.94
C GLU A 302 -12.58 -5.37 15.98
N ILE A 303 -13.23 -4.21 15.95
CA ILE A 303 -12.80 -3.07 15.12
C ILE A 303 -11.43 -2.53 15.57
N ALA A 304 -11.15 -2.52 16.87
CA ALA A 304 -9.84 -2.14 17.40
C ALA A 304 -8.74 -3.15 17.05
N GLN A 305 -9.04 -4.45 17.12
CA GLN A 305 -8.11 -5.51 16.72
C GLN A 305 -7.75 -5.46 15.22
N GLU A 306 -8.64 -4.91 14.39
CA GLU A 306 -8.35 -4.63 12.98
C GLU A 306 -7.44 -3.40 12.78
N GLY A 307 -7.10 -2.66 13.84
CA GLY A 307 -6.27 -1.47 13.78
C GLY A 307 -7.00 -0.21 13.30
N ALA A 308 -8.32 -0.26 13.13
CA ALA A 308 -9.11 0.90 12.67
C ALA A 308 -9.25 1.99 13.72
N ILE A 309 -9.23 1.63 15.00
CA ILE A 309 -9.35 2.52 16.16
C ILE A 309 -8.41 2.05 17.29
N GLN A 310 -8.11 2.94 18.21
CA GLN A 310 -7.47 2.61 19.49
C GLN A 310 -8.45 2.81 20.62
N ILE A 311 -8.46 1.89 21.59
CA ILE A 311 -9.38 1.92 22.74
C ILE A 311 -8.60 2.31 23.98
N PHE A 312 -9.14 3.26 24.72
CA PHE A 312 -8.63 3.71 25.99
C PHE A 312 -9.72 3.64 27.04
N GLN A 313 -9.35 3.38 28.26
CA GLN A 313 -10.26 3.28 29.37
C GLN A 313 -9.79 4.17 30.51
N GLU A 314 -10.69 4.96 31.09
CA GLU A 314 -10.35 5.73 32.28
C GLU A 314 -10.12 4.80 33.48
N PHE A 315 -9.15 5.13 34.29
CA PHE A 315 -8.85 4.35 35.51
C PHE A 315 -10.07 4.34 36.44
N ASN A 316 -10.50 3.17 36.90
CA ASN A 316 -11.67 2.92 37.74
C ASN A 316 -13.06 3.13 37.10
N THR A 317 -13.17 3.36 35.82
CA THR A 317 -14.43 3.34 35.09
C THR A 317 -14.65 1.97 34.42
N GLY A 318 -15.90 1.47 34.47
CA GLY A 318 -16.24 0.21 33.78
C GLY A 318 -16.24 0.39 32.25
N MET A 319 -16.32 -0.75 31.52
CA MET A 319 -16.45 -0.76 30.03
C MET A 319 -17.77 -0.15 29.51
N GLU A 320 -18.47 0.64 30.29
CA GLU A 320 -19.69 1.32 29.85
C GLU A 320 -19.39 2.56 29.01
N GLU A 321 -18.26 3.17 29.27
CA GLU A 321 -17.73 4.31 28.53
C GLU A 321 -16.34 4.01 28.04
N VAL A 322 -16.19 4.05 26.74
CA VAL A 322 -14.90 3.78 26.10
C VAL A 322 -14.43 5.05 25.43
N ILE A 323 -13.18 5.42 25.64
CA ILE A 323 -12.54 6.48 24.87
C ILE A 323 -11.90 5.82 23.64
N VAL A 324 -12.26 6.33 22.48
CA VAL A 324 -11.70 5.91 21.19
C VAL A 324 -10.79 6.99 20.67
N GLY A 325 -9.57 6.59 20.35
CA GLY A 325 -8.59 7.42 19.66
C GLY A 325 -8.45 7.02 18.20
N VAL A 326 -8.34 8.01 17.32
CA VAL A 326 -8.20 7.82 15.87
C VAL A 326 -7.19 8.82 15.29
N VAL A 327 -6.58 8.47 14.18
CA VAL A 327 -5.63 9.36 13.47
C VAL A 327 -6.37 10.42 12.64
N GLY A 328 -7.54 10.07 12.13
CA GLY A 328 -8.36 10.99 11.32
C GLY A 328 -9.85 10.89 11.67
N THR A 329 -10.57 12.01 11.62
CA THR A 329 -11.98 12.10 12.05
C THR A 329 -12.94 11.18 11.28
N LEU A 330 -12.65 10.87 10.01
CA LEU A 330 -13.46 9.92 9.22
C LEU A 330 -13.51 8.51 9.83
N GLN A 331 -12.54 8.12 10.64
CA GLN A 331 -12.56 6.82 11.33
C GLN A 331 -13.70 6.73 12.35
N PHE A 332 -14.17 7.86 12.91
CA PHE A 332 -15.38 7.87 13.75
C PHE A 332 -16.63 7.56 12.95
N ASP A 333 -16.76 8.05 11.72
CA ASP A 333 -17.88 7.77 10.85
C ASP A 333 -17.89 6.29 10.45
N VAL A 334 -16.74 5.74 10.13
CA VAL A 334 -16.55 4.31 9.86
C VAL A 334 -16.93 3.47 11.08
N LEU A 335 -16.48 3.84 12.28
CA LEU A 335 -16.83 3.16 13.53
C LEU A 335 -18.35 3.14 13.75
N ASN A 336 -19.00 4.30 13.62
CA ASN A 336 -20.45 4.43 13.78
C ASN A 336 -21.20 3.56 12.76
N TYR A 337 -20.84 3.65 11.48
CA TYR A 337 -21.41 2.85 10.42
C TYR A 337 -21.28 1.34 10.67
N ARG A 338 -20.10 0.89 11.02
CA ARG A 338 -19.81 -0.54 11.26
C ARG A 338 -20.55 -1.07 12.49
N LEU A 339 -20.54 -0.34 13.61
CA LEU A 339 -21.27 -0.76 14.82
C LEU A 339 -22.77 -0.87 14.54
N GLN A 340 -23.33 0.04 13.76
CA GLN A 340 -24.75 0.00 13.39
C GLN A 340 -25.07 -1.16 12.44
N HIS A 341 -24.30 -1.35 11.37
CA HIS A 341 -24.66 -2.27 10.28
C HIS A 341 -24.14 -3.70 10.47
N GLU A 342 -23.04 -3.88 11.18
CA GLU A 342 -22.45 -5.20 11.41
C GLU A 342 -22.85 -5.80 12.77
N TYR A 343 -22.97 -4.94 13.80
CA TYR A 343 -23.24 -5.36 15.18
C TYR A 343 -24.64 -4.98 15.65
N ASN A 344 -25.40 -4.23 14.85
CA ASN A 344 -26.71 -3.70 15.20
C ASN A 344 -26.71 -2.86 16.50
N VAL A 345 -25.70 -2.03 16.67
CA VAL A 345 -25.49 -1.17 17.84
C VAL A 345 -25.50 0.28 17.42
N GLU A 346 -26.40 1.07 17.96
CA GLU A 346 -26.41 2.52 17.83
C GLU A 346 -25.56 3.13 18.96
N ILE A 347 -24.70 4.09 18.59
CA ILE A 347 -23.78 4.75 19.52
C ILE A 347 -23.96 6.27 19.54
N ARG A 348 -23.52 6.89 20.64
CA ARG A 348 -23.30 8.33 20.76
C ARG A 348 -21.80 8.56 20.83
N LEU A 349 -21.33 9.51 20.03
CA LEU A 349 -19.94 9.97 19.98
C LEU A 349 -19.89 11.39 20.56
N GLU A 350 -19.10 11.56 21.61
CA GLU A 350 -18.80 12.84 22.23
C GLU A 350 -17.32 13.15 22.02
N LYS A 351 -17.00 14.12 21.16
CA LYS A 351 -15.61 14.53 20.91
C LYS A 351 -14.98 15.10 22.18
N LEU A 352 -13.76 14.67 22.46
CA LEU A 352 -12.99 15.11 23.60
C LEU A 352 -11.87 16.07 23.15
N PRO A 353 -11.52 17.09 23.95
CA PRO A 353 -10.50 18.08 23.61
C PRO A 353 -9.08 17.57 23.93
N TYR A 354 -8.83 16.25 23.76
CA TYR A 354 -7.51 15.67 23.97
C TYR A 354 -6.71 15.74 22.70
N GLU A 355 -5.43 16.08 22.82
CA GLU A 355 -4.50 16.18 21.70
C GLU A 355 -3.48 15.04 21.71
N TYR A 356 -3.19 14.47 22.89
CA TYR A 356 -2.23 13.36 23.04
C TYR A 356 -2.49 12.56 24.31
N ILE A 357 -1.96 11.34 24.34
CA ILE A 357 -1.98 10.44 25.50
C ILE A 357 -0.57 10.29 26.05
N ARG A 358 -0.50 10.20 27.37
CA ARG A 358 0.73 9.85 28.09
C ARG A 358 0.45 8.61 28.92
N TRP A 359 1.38 7.65 28.92
CA TRP A 359 1.38 6.47 29.75
C TRP A 359 2.74 6.31 30.43
#